data_5b1ed1ef2e050a64aebcce9d5c39d4cc
#
_entry.id   5b1ed1ef2e050a64aebcce9d5c39d4cc
#
_cell.length_a   1.000
_cell.length_b   1.000
_cell.length_c   1.000
_cell.angle_alpha   90.00
_cell.angle_beta   90.00
_cell.angle_gamma   90.00
#
_symmetry.space_group_name_H-M   'P 1'
#
loop_
_entity.id
_entity.type
_entity.pdbx_description
1 polymer ?
#
loop_
_entity_poly.entity_id
_entity_poly.type
_entity_poly.pdbx_seq_one_letter_code
_entity_poly.pdbx_strand_id
1 'polypeptide(L)'
;MLFTPLHRELGLPAGPLTNEMLDQAIAAGIAETDDLDWKKPLPEAKELANSDVPKDIAAMANRGGGMIVYGVDEEQKKAKAPRVDVGEVLETYERSYRGVAVRSIHPPVFGLGFYLLGEEPERALAVVVPPSVDVPHLIYRNDYFGAPIRNNADTVWMREPQLERLYRARMDDRRNAGQRLDQDYQYARRQHVTDERVWIIGVARPRVTPTLSPYMEQDVARGIIDEAATSVRLVAPEAIHGHPLAFVQNFPRPGLRRWVSPPTGTSDSTRWKEAWASVHFDGSVSLVSVIGGMRIRDGHAPPTTIDSRRIEWFATDLLAMIKKAAERLNLSEYELKIGIEHDNVAPLTVNTVDHAGFEIDGTLPVRYFIPVEATVRSDVSDDTYLDQIRQVALDVINQAGIDDLVAIVPGLD
;
A
#
# COMPACT_ATOMS: atom_id res chain seq x y z
N MET A 1 -9.44 10.51 -1.48
CA MET A 1 -9.70 11.96 -1.31
C MET A 1 -8.81 12.48 -0.21
N LEU A 2 -8.12 13.60 -0.44
CA LEU A 2 -7.21 14.20 0.54
C LEU A 2 -8.01 14.97 1.59
N PHE A 3 -7.70 14.75 2.89
CA PHE A 3 -8.22 15.54 4.00
C PHE A 3 -7.03 16.07 4.81
N THR A 4 -6.84 17.38 4.81
CA THR A 4 -5.70 18.06 5.43
C THR A 4 -6.14 18.94 6.60
N PRO A 5 -5.21 19.44 7.42
CA PRO A 5 -5.52 20.43 8.44
C PRO A 5 -6.28 21.65 7.90
N LEU A 6 -6.01 22.11 6.68
CA LEU A 6 -6.77 23.20 6.08
C LEU A 6 -8.24 22.86 5.85
N HIS A 7 -8.54 21.64 5.38
CA HIS A 7 -9.94 21.21 5.24
C HIS A 7 -10.66 21.24 6.59
N ARG A 8 -10.00 20.74 7.63
CA ARG A 8 -10.56 20.71 8.99
C ARG A 8 -10.82 22.11 9.53
N GLU A 9 -9.81 22.98 9.49
CA GLU A 9 -9.89 24.32 10.06
C GLU A 9 -10.88 25.23 9.32
N LEU A 10 -11.07 25.00 8.02
CA LEU A 10 -12.04 25.71 7.20
C LEU A 10 -13.43 25.05 7.19
N GLY A 11 -13.61 23.89 7.83
CA GLY A 11 -14.87 23.14 7.82
C GLY A 11 -15.26 22.59 6.46
N LEU A 12 -14.27 22.30 5.59
CA LEU A 12 -14.50 21.82 4.24
C LEU A 12 -14.44 20.28 4.17
N PRO A 13 -15.19 19.65 3.25
CA PRO A 13 -15.10 18.21 3.02
C PRO A 13 -13.75 17.83 2.41
N ALA A 14 -13.40 16.53 2.48
CA ALA A 14 -12.21 16.00 1.81
C ALA A 14 -12.22 16.26 0.30
N GLY A 15 -11.12 16.77 -0.23
CA GLY A 15 -11.00 17.17 -1.63
C GLY A 15 -9.56 17.57 -2.01
N PRO A 16 -9.34 18.13 -3.21
CA PRO A 16 -8.05 18.68 -3.59
C PRO A 16 -7.72 19.94 -2.77
N LEU A 17 -6.45 20.16 -2.49
CA LEU A 17 -5.97 21.45 -1.98
C LEU A 17 -6.07 22.50 -3.08
N THR A 18 -6.65 23.65 -2.79
CA THR A 18 -6.80 24.75 -3.73
C THR A 18 -6.19 26.04 -3.21
N ASN A 19 -5.92 26.95 -4.13
CA ASN A 19 -5.41 28.28 -3.80
C ASN A 19 -6.41 29.08 -2.93
N GLU A 20 -7.70 28.96 -3.24
CA GLU A 20 -8.79 29.61 -2.51
C GLU A 20 -8.85 29.18 -1.05
N MET A 21 -8.58 27.90 -0.76
CA MET A 21 -8.49 27.40 0.62
C MET A 21 -7.36 28.09 1.39
N LEU A 22 -6.21 28.27 0.72
CA LEU A 22 -5.06 28.96 1.34
C LEU A 22 -5.38 30.42 1.60
N ASP A 23 -6.02 31.12 0.65
CA ASP A 23 -6.46 32.51 0.81
C ASP A 23 -7.46 32.68 1.96
N GLN A 24 -8.43 31.76 2.05
CA GLN A 24 -9.41 31.76 3.16
C GLN A 24 -8.70 31.52 4.50
N ALA A 25 -7.72 30.61 4.57
CA ALA A 25 -6.98 30.33 5.79
C ALA A 25 -6.16 31.54 6.26
N ILE A 26 -5.53 32.27 5.33
CA ILE A 26 -4.78 33.49 5.62
C ILE A 26 -5.72 34.62 6.05
N ALA A 27 -6.84 34.82 5.33
CA ALA A 27 -7.84 35.84 5.67
C ALA A 27 -8.48 35.60 7.04
N ALA A 28 -8.71 34.35 7.40
CA ALA A 28 -9.22 33.96 8.71
C ALA A 28 -8.15 33.98 9.82
N GLY A 29 -6.88 34.18 9.49
CA GLY A 29 -5.77 34.16 10.44
C GLY A 29 -5.66 32.82 11.17
N ILE A 30 -5.78 31.69 10.43
CA ILE A 30 -5.71 30.35 11.02
C ILE A 30 -4.39 30.16 11.74
N ALA A 31 -4.49 29.73 13.00
CA ALA A 31 -3.34 29.50 13.85
C ALA A 31 -2.63 28.19 13.51
N GLU A 32 -1.34 28.13 13.80
CA GLU A 32 -0.60 26.84 13.85
C GLU A 32 -1.23 25.90 14.86
N THR A 33 -1.17 24.62 14.51
CA THR A 33 -1.68 23.52 15.34
C THR A 33 -0.64 22.42 15.48
N ASP A 34 -1.00 21.33 16.15
CA ASP A 34 -0.15 20.13 16.23
C ASP A 34 0.21 19.55 14.85
N ASP A 35 -0.61 19.82 13.83
CA ASP A 35 -0.50 19.26 12.48
C ASP A 35 -0.50 20.30 11.36
N LEU A 36 -0.44 21.61 11.68
CA LEU A 36 -0.30 22.71 10.72
C LEU A 36 0.81 23.65 11.13
N ASP A 37 1.72 23.93 10.21
CA ASP A 37 2.90 24.79 10.45
C ASP A 37 3.06 25.76 9.27
N TRP A 38 3.18 27.09 9.58
CA TRP A 38 3.37 28.15 8.60
C TRP A 38 4.84 28.52 8.51
N LYS A 39 5.39 28.60 7.30
CA LYS A 39 6.79 28.96 7.07
C LYS A 39 6.89 30.03 5.99
N LYS A 40 7.57 31.14 6.30
CA LYS A 40 7.78 32.20 5.33
C LYS A 40 8.73 31.80 4.22
N PRO A 41 10.00 31.37 4.49
CA PRO A 41 10.94 31.00 3.44
C PRO A 41 10.84 29.52 3.07
N LEU A 42 10.97 29.22 1.78
CA LEU A 42 11.29 27.87 1.33
C LEU A 42 12.83 27.70 1.39
N PRO A 43 13.38 26.71 2.13
CA PRO A 43 14.81 26.48 2.20
C PRO A 43 15.40 26.11 0.84
N GLU A 44 16.64 26.54 0.56
CA GLU A 44 17.33 26.10 -0.66
C GLU A 44 17.61 24.59 -0.63
N ALA A 45 17.56 23.95 -1.81
CA ALA A 45 17.72 22.49 -1.94
C ALA A 45 19.01 21.94 -1.28
N LYS A 46 20.11 22.69 -1.34
CA LYS A 46 21.40 22.32 -0.73
C LYS A 46 21.41 22.42 0.81
N GLU A 47 20.49 23.19 1.40
CA GLU A 47 20.42 23.46 2.83
C GLU A 47 19.39 22.59 3.56
N LEU A 48 18.52 21.88 2.82
CA LEU A 48 17.40 21.11 3.37
C LEU A 48 17.81 20.20 4.54
N ALA A 49 18.91 19.46 4.41
CA ALA A 49 19.36 18.52 5.45
C ALA A 49 19.84 19.22 6.73
N ASN A 50 20.34 20.47 6.63
CA ASN A 50 20.85 21.26 7.75
C ASN A 50 19.83 22.27 8.29
N SER A 51 18.68 22.43 7.60
CA SER A 51 17.56 23.28 8.01
C SER A 51 16.69 22.59 9.08
N ASP A 52 15.56 23.23 9.40
CA ASP A 52 14.55 22.64 10.28
C ASP A 52 13.70 21.54 9.61
N VAL A 53 13.80 21.34 8.29
CA VAL A 53 13.03 20.38 7.52
C VAL A 53 13.00 18.96 8.12
N PRO A 54 14.15 18.32 8.45
CA PRO A 54 14.11 16.98 9.08
C PRO A 54 13.36 16.97 10.42
N LYS A 55 13.56 18.03 11.23
CA LYS A 55 12.91 18.17 12.53
C LYS A 55 11.40 18.34 12.39
N ASP A 56 10.95 19.18 11.47
CA ASP A 56 9.53 19.46 11.27
C ASP A 56 8.79 18.26 10.68
N ILE A 57 9.38 17.56 9.68
CA ILE A 57 8.84 16.31 9.15
C ILE A 57 8.72 15.25 10.26
N ALA A 58 9.80 15.01 11.02
CA ALA A 58 9.79 14.00 12.07
C ALA A 58 8.79 14.35 13.18
N ALA A 59 8.67 15.64 13.55
CA ALA A 59 7.72 16.08 14.57
C ALA A 59 6.27 15.88 14.14
N MET A 60 5.94 16.19 12.88
CA MET A 60 4.63 15.93 12.29
C MET A 60 4.34 14.41 12.22
N ALA A 61 5.26 13.61 11.69
CA ALA A 61 5.12 12.16 11.60
C ALA A 61 4.91 11.52 12.98
N ASN A 62 5.63 11.98 13.99
CA ASN A 62 5.50 11.52 15.38
C ASN A 62 4.17 11.92 16.05
N ARG A 63 3.44 12.87 15.47
CA ARG A 63 2.14 13.33 15.99
C ARG A 63 0.94 12.76 15.23
N GLY A 64 1.17 12.03 14.14
CA GLY A 64 0.10 11.44 13.34
C GLY A 64 -0.07 12.09 11.97
N GLY A 65 0.98 12.74 11.47
CA GLY A 65 1.00 13.48 10.21
C GLY A 65 0.72 14.96 10.39
N GLY A 66 0.65 15.70 9.26
CA GLY A 66 0.37 17.12 9.26
C GLY A 66 0.70 17.80 7.94
N MET A 67 0.76 19.12 7.96
CA MET A 67 1.05 19.93 6.79
C MET A 67 1.97 21.11 7.15
N ILE A 68 2.99 21.31 6.34
CA ILE A 68 3.90 22.45 6.40
C ILE A 68 3.61 23.31 5.16
N VAL A 69 3.31 24.58 5.35
CA VAL A 69 3.02 25.50 4.25
C VAL A 69 4.09 26.58 4.17
N TYR A 70 4.86 26.57 3.08
CA TYR A 70 5.86 27.58 2.78
C TYR A 70 5.29 28.71 1.92
N GLY A 71 5.80 29.90 2.10
CA GLY A 71 5.34 31.12 1.42
C GLY A 71 4.27 31.89 2.20
N VAL A 72 3.98 31.50 3.43
CA VAL A 72 3.05 32.22 4.32
C VAL A 72 3.78 32.69 5.56
N ASP A 73 3.75 33.99 5.82
CA ASP A 73 4.30 34.57 7.05
C ASP A 73 3.35 34.33 8.23
N GLU A 74 3.90 34.34 9.43
CA GLU A 74 3.10 34.22 10.65
C GLU A 74 3.29 35.44 11.57
N GLU A 75 2.21 35.77 12.29
CA GLU A 75 2.28 36.71 13.42
C GLU A 75 1.53 36.09 14.60
N GLN A 76 2.20 35.94 15.72
CA GLN A 76 1.68 35.24 16.90
C GLN A 76 1.11 33.85 16.57
N LYS A 77 1.84 33.08 15.76
CA LYS A 77 1.45 31.74 15.30
C LYS A 77 0.18 31.70 14.44
N LYS A 78 -0.17 32.80 13.79
CA LYS A 78 -1.31 32.87 12.87
C LYS A 78 -0.86 33.26 11.49
N ALA A 79 -1.43 32.65 10.48
CA ALA A 79 -1.18 32.99 9.09
C ALA A 79 -1.43 34.46 8.81
N LYS A 80 -0.50 35.11 8.10
CA LYS A 80 -0.54 36.55 7.81
C LYS A 80 -0.28 36.84 6.34
N ALA A 81 -1.05 37.75 5.78
CA ALA A 81 -0.80 38.32 4.46
C ALA A 81 0.32 39.40 4.52
N PRO A 82 1.00 39.73 3.40
CA PRO A 82 0.91 39.08 2.11
C PRO A 82 1.71 37.75 2.07
N ARG A 83 1.42 36.91 1.09
CA ARG A 83 2.25 35.74 0.77
C ARG A 83 3.64 36.16 0.26
N VAL A 84 4.58 35.29 0.43
CA VAL A 84 5.94 35.42 -0.12
C VAL A 84 6.13 34.33 -1.17
N ASP A 85 6.38 34.72 -2.41
CA ASP A 85 6.55 33.75 -3.50
C ASP A 85 7.69 32.75 -3.20
N VAL A 86 7.37 31.47 -3.19
CA VAL A 86 8.37 30.40 -3.02
C VAL A 86 9.17 30.11 -4.29
N GLY A 87 8.83 30.75 -5.41
CA GLY A 87 9.41 30.49 -6.70
C GLY A 87 8.87 29.23 -7.39
N GLU A 88 9.55 28.82 -8.44
CA GLU A 88 9.24 27.59 -9.15
C GLU A 88 9.77 26.37 -8.37
N VAL A 89 8.88 25.43 -8.05
CA VAL A 89 9.25 24.18 -7.37
C VAL A 89 9.36 23.07 -8.41
N LEU A 90 10.61 22.77 -8.79
CA LEU A 90 10.90 21.73 -9.77
C LEU A 90 10.85 20.33 -9.12
N GLU A 91 10.61 19.29 -9.90
CA GLU A 91 10.66 17.89 -9.46
C GLU A 91 11.98 17.52 -8.77
N THR A 92 13.10 18.12 -9.21
CA THR A 92 14.41 17.94 -8.59
C THR A 92 14.46 18.45 -7.15
N TYR A 93 13.71 19.51 -6.82
CA TYR A 93 13.57 20.02 -5.47
C TYR A 93 12.77 19.06 -4.60
N GLU A 94 11.61 18.58 -5.09
CA GLU A 94 10.81 17.58 -4.38
C GLU A 94 11.61 16.30 -4.11
N ARG A 95 12.37 15.83 -5.08
CA ARG A 95 13.26 14.66 -4.94
C ARG A 95 14.31 14.90 -3.85
N SER A 96 14.90 16.08 -3.79
CA SER A 96 15.85 16.44 -2.76
C SER A 96 15.21 16.48 -1.37
N TYR A 97 14.01 17.04 -1.27
CA TYR A 97 13.24 17.11 -0.03
C TYR A 97 12.84 15.70 0.47
N ARG A 98 12.32 14.83 -0.40
CA ARG A 98 12.07 13.42 -0.09
C ARG A 98 13.35 12.69 0.34
N GLY A 99 14.47 13.00 -0.31
CA GLY A 99 15.77 12.44 0.04
C GLY A 99 16.22 12.80 1.46
N VAL A 100 15.87 13.97 1.96
CA VAL A 100 16.13 14.37 3.36
C VAL A 100 15.27 13.57 4.33
N ALA A 101 13.98 13.38 4.04
CA ALA A 101 13.08 12.57 4.87
C ALA A 101 13.56 11.12 5.00
N VAL A 102 14.24 10.60 3.96
CA VAL A 102 14.79 9.23 3.97
C VAL A 102 16.14 9.14 4.66
N ARG A 103 17.04 10.11 4.46
CA ARG A 103 18.42 10.02 4.95
C ARG A 103 18.64 10.59 6.33
N SER A 104 17.84 11.58 6.74
CA SER A 104 18.05 12.33 7.99
C SER A 104 17.10 11.91 9.11
N ILE A 105 16.10 11.06 8.81
CA ILE A 105 15.06 10.62 9.76
C ILE A 105 15.09 9.09 9.85
N HIS A 106 15.06 8.56 11.05
CA HIS A 106 15.14 7.12 11.32
C HIS A 106 14.08 6.67 12.34
N PRO A 107 13.17 5.75 11.95
CA PRO A 107 12.94 5.24 10.59
C PRO A 107 12.61 6.36 9.60
N PRO A 108 12.82 6.16 8.29
CA PRO A 108 12.48 7.15 7.26
C PRO A 108 11.00 7.52 7.25
N VAL A 109 10.68 8.75 6.83
CA VAL A 109 9.30 9.17 6.54
C VAL A 109 9.10 9.15 5.03
N PHE A 110 8.12 8.38 4.59
CA PHE A 110 7.76 8.21 3.18
C PHE A 110 6.41 8.85 2.87
N GLY A 111 6.06 8.94 1.58
CA GLY A 111 4.73 9.36 1.15
C GLY A 111 4.45 10.85 1.30
N LEU A 112 5.50 11.72 1.33
CA LEU A 112 5.31 13.17 1.37
C LEU A 112 4.55 13.64 0.11
N GLY A 113 3.45 14.39 0.31
CA GLY A 113 2.71 15.05 -0.76
C GLY A 113 3.20 16.49 -0.95
N PHE A 114 3.32 16.93 -2.21
CA PHE A 114 3.72 18.30 -2.56
C PHE A 114 2.65 18.95 -3.41
N TYR A 115 2.21 20.13 -3.01
CA TYR A 115 1.12 20.87 -3.67
C TYR A 115 1.55 22.33 -3.82
N LEU A 116 1.86 22.74 -5.06
CA LEU A 116 2.12 24.14 -5.39
C LEU A 116 0.77 24.85 -5.58
N LEU A 117 0.53 25.90 -4.82
CA LEU A 117 -0.72 26.65 -4.78
C LEU A 117 -0.47 28.10 -5.18
N GLY A 118 -1.34 28.64 -6.02
CA GLY A 118 -1.24 30.01 -6.52
C GLY A 118 -0.30 30.15 -7.72
N GLU A 119 -0.23 31.38 -8.22
CA GLU A 119 0.61 31.79 -9.34
C GLU A 119 1.57 32.90 -8.90
N GLU A 120 2.59 33.19 -9.72
CA GLU A 120 3.50 34.33 -9.47
C GLU A 120 2.73 35.64 -9.37
N PRO A 121 2.99 36.50 -8.36
CA PRO A 121 4.07 36.43 -7.36
C PRO A 121 3.66 35.87 -5.99
N GLU A 122 2.66 35.05 -5.91
CA GLU A 122 2.07 34.56 -4.65
C GLU A 122 2.03 33.03 -4.54
N ARG A 123 2.99 32.36 -5.14
CA ARG A 123 3.09 30.89 -5.03
C ARG A 123 3.42 30.45 -3.61
N ALA A 124 2.73 29.43 -3.14
CA ALA A 124 3.01 28.74 -1.86
C ALA A 124 3.16 27.24 -2.10
N LEU A 125 4.02 26.60 -1.30
CA LEU A 125 4.19 25.14 -1.33
C LEU A 125 3.63 24.52 -0.06
N ALA A 126 2.61 23.69 -0.21
CA ALA A 126 2.11 22.84 0.88
C ALA A 126 2.77 21.46 0.82
N VAL A 127 3.46 21.08 1.88
CA VAL A 127 4.04 19.74 2.06
C VAL A 127 3.21 18.98 3.07
N VAL A 128 2.54 17.91 2.61
CA VAL A 128 1.73 17.04 3.46
C VAL A 128 2.61 15.88 3.96
N VAL A 129 2.70 15.75 5.28
CA VAL A 129 3.39 14.65 5.96
C VAL A 129 2.32 13.63 6.36
N PRO A 130 2.38 12.38 5.85
CA PRO A 130 1.39 11.38 6.19
C PRO A 130 1.55 10.88 7.64
N PRO A 131 0.50 10.29 8.22
CA PRO A 131 0.63 9.53 9.46
C PRO A 131 1.60 8.35 9.27
N SER A 132 2.35 8.01 10.32
CA SER A 132 3.30 6.90 10.30
C SER A 132 3.00 5.88 11.39
N VAL A 133 3.17 4.60 11.06
CA VAL A 133 3.14 3.48 12.02
C VAL A 133 4.53 3.20 12.63
N ASP A 134 5.58 3.77 12.07
CA ASP A 134 6.95 3.52 12.49
C ASP A 134 7.47 4.53 13.53
N VAL A 135 6.56 5.21 14.22
CA VAL A 135 6.93 6.10 15.34
C VAL A 135 7.65 5.32 16.46
N PRO A 136 8.64 5.92 17.17
CA PRO A 136 9.12 7.28 17.01
C PRO A 136 10.13 7.41 15.87
N HIS A 137 10.02 8.51 15.12
CA HIS A 137 11.00 8.96 14.15
C HIS A 137 12.05 9.81 14.86
N LEU A 138 13.30 9.43 14.69
CA LEU A 138 14.45 10.11 15.29
C LEU A 138 15.20 10.90 14.23
N ILE A 139 15.74 12.02 14.62
CA ILE A 139 16.72 12.75 13.80
C ILE A 139 18.09 12.68 14.45
N TYR A 140 19.12 12.58 13.62
CA TYR A 140 20.51 12.55 14.05
C TYR A 140 21.20 13.86 13.65
N ARG A 141 21.95 14.44 14.59
CA ARG A 141 22.86 15.55 14.32
C ARG A 141 24.20 15.22 14.99
N ASN A 142 25.19 14.92 14.19
CA ASN A 142 26.51 14.46 14.63
C ASN A 142 26.39 13.23 15.57
N ASP A 143 26.81 13.38 16.82
CA ASP A 143 26.82 12.32 17.83
C ASP A 143 25.53 12.26 18.68
N TYR A 144 24.55 13.12 18.41
CA TYR A 144 23.31 13.21 19.14
C TYR A 144 22.12 12.79 18.29
N PHE A 145 21.15 12.19 18.93
CA PHE A 145 19.85 11.94 18.32
C PHE A 145 18.72 12.41 19.24
N GLY A 146 17.58 12.71 18.65
CA GLY A 146 16.37 13.06 19.38
C GLY A 146 15.13 12.77 18.57
N ALA A 147 14.00 12.64 19.26
CA ALA A 147 12.68 12.50 18.67
C ALA A 147 11.89 13.80 18.89
N PRO A 148 11.72 14.62 17.87
CA PRO A 148 10.88 15.81 17.98
C PRO A 148 9.41 15.40 17.90
N ILE A 149 8.53 16.14 18.60
CA ILE A 149 7.09 15.99 18.51
C ILE A 149 6.42 17.36 18.57
N ARG A 150 5.33 17.55 17.85
CA ARG A 150 4.52 18.77 17.95
C ARG A 150 3.74 18.77 19.26
N ASN A 151 3.72 19.93 19.89
CA ASN A 151 2.93 20.23 21.07
C ASN A 151 2.27 21.60 20.83
N ASN A 152 1.08 21.61 20.28
CA ASN A 152 0.46 22.77 19.63
C ASN A 152 1.39 23.34 18.54
N ALA A 153 1.63 24.64 18.52
CA ALA A 153 2.48 25.34 17.57
C ALA A 153 4.00 25.15 17.81
N ASP A 154 4.41 24.46 18.86
CA ASP A 154 5.82 24.29 19.20
C ASP A 154 6.31 22.86 18.93
N THR A 155 7.58 22.74 18.54
CA THR A 155 8.26 21.44 18.47
C THR A 155 9.07 21.25 19.75
N VAL A 156 8.77 20.15 20.46
CA VAL A 156 9.47 19.75 21.67
C VAL A 156 10.17 18.42 21.49
N TRP A 157 11.18 18.13 22.32
CA TRP A 157 11.88 16.86 22.29
C TRP A 157 11.23 15.89 23.25
N MET A 158 10.97 14.67 22.75
CA MET A 158 10.41 13.60 23.60
C MET A 158 11.39 13.22 24.71
N ARG A 159 10.83 12.96 25.89
CA ARG A 159 11.55 12.37 27.01
C ARG A 159 11.51 10.84 26.95
N GLU A 160 12.42 10.19 27.66
CA GLU A 160 12.56 8.74 27.68
C GLU A 160 11.22 7.99 27.87
N PRO A 161 10.32 8.34 28.83
CA PRO A 161 9.05 7.59 28.98
C PRO A 161 8.09 7.74 27.79
N GLN A 162 8.22 8.84 27.01
CA GLN A 162 7.44 9.00 25.79
C GLN A 162 7.99 8.10 24.67
N LEU A 163 9.32 8.03 24.55
CA LEU A 163 9.98 7.14 23.59
C LEU A 163 9.66 5.67 23.90
N GLU A 164 9.78 5.25 25.17
CA GLU A 164 9.45 3.89 25.60
C GLU A 164 8.02 3.52 25.21
N ARG A 165 7.06 4.40 25.50
CA ARG A 165 5.64 4.17 25.17
C ARG A 165 5.43 3.99 23.67
N LEU A 166 6.05 4.84 22.84
CA LEU A 166 5.92 4.74 21.38
C LEU A 166 6.58 3.48 20.81
N TYR A 167 7.75 3.09 21.34
CA TYR A 167 8.38 1.83 20.94
C TYR A 167 7.55 0.62 21.31
N ARG A 168 6.96 0.62 22.53
CA ARG A 168 6.04 -0.46 22.94
C ARG A 168 4.82 -0.51 22.05
N ALA A 169 4.17 0.64 21.81
CA ALA A 169 3.01 0.73 20.93
C ALA A 169 3.32 0.18 19.52
N ARG A 170 4.46 0.58 18.93
CA ARG A 170 4.90 0.07 17.64
C ARG A 170 5.12 -1.46 17.63
N MET A 171 5.70 -2.02 18.68
CA MET A 171 5.90 -3.47 18.81
C MET A 171 4.57 -4.21 18.95
N ASP A 172 3.64 -3.66 19.75
CA ASP A 172 2.31 -4.23 19.94
C ASP A 172 1.47 -4.13 18.66
N ASP A 173 1.54 -3.00 17.95
CA ASP A 173 0.86 -2.81 16.66
C ASP A 173 1.36 -3.80 15.60
N ARG A 174 2.68 -4.02 15.50
CA ARG A 174 3.26 -5.03 14.60
C ARG A 174 2.80 -6.44 14.96
N ARG A 175 2.77 -6.78 16.25
CA ARG A 175 2.25 -8.08 16.70
C ARG A 175 0.78 -8.23 16.38
N ASN A 176 -0.02 -7.21 16.65
CA ASN A 176 -1.45 -7.20 16.37
C ASN A 176 -1.76 -7.22 14.86
N ALA A 177 -0.93 -6.56 14.04
CA ALA A 177 -1.05 -6.59 12.59
C ALA A 177 -0.85 -8.00 12.04
N GLY A 178 0.22 -8.69 12.47
CA GLY A 178 0.44 -10.10 12.11
C GLY A 178 -0.70 -11.01 12.53
N GLN A 179 -1.24 -10.83 13.75
CA GLN A 179 -2.40 -11.61 14.20
C GLN A 179 -3.67 -11.33 13.37
N ARG A 180 -3.91 -10.08 12.99
CA ARG A 180 -5.04 -9.73 12.12
C ARG A 180 -4.89 -10.29 10.71
N LEU A 181 -3.68 -10.23 10.15
CA LEU A 181 -3.37 -10.81 8.85
C LEU A 181 -3.61 -12.34 8.87
N ASP A 182 -3.16 -13.01 9.95
CA ASP A 182 -3.44 -14.43 10.17
C ASP A 182 -4.94 -14.72 10.28
N GLN A 183 -5.69 -13.91 11.02
CA GLN A 183 -7.14 -14.07 11.15
C GLN A 183 -7.85 -13.95 9.80
N ASP A 184 -7.46 -12.98 8.97
CA ASP A 184 -8.04 -12.80 7.63
C ASP A 184 -7.69 -13.98 6.72
N TYR A 185 -6.44 -14.48 6.80
CA TYR A 185 -6.01 -15.66 6.07
C TYR A 185 -6.80 -16.90 6.48
N GLN A 186 -6.92 -17.18 7.78
CA GLN A 186 -7.71 -18.31 8.29
C GLN A 186 -9.19 -18.19 7.96
N TYR A 187 -9.72 -16.96 7.97
CA TYR A 187 -11.11 -16.73 7.56
C TYR A 187 -11.31 -17.05 6.07
N ALA A 188 -10.41 -16.59 5.20
CA ALA A 188 -10.45 -16.91 3.78
C ALA A 188 -10.33 -18.43 3.54
N ARG A 189 -9.41 -19.10 4.23
CA ARG A 189 -9.19 -20.55 4.14
C ARG A 189 -10.45 -21.36 4.48
N ARG A 190 -11.12 -21.03 5.59
CA ARG A 190 -12.29 -21.81 6.09
C ARG A 190 -13.50 -21.79 5.18
N GLN A 191 -13.53 -20.94 4.17
CA GLN A 191 -14.67 -20.83 3.25
C GLN A 191 -14.56 -21.77 2.05
N HIS A 192 -13.45 -22.50 1.92
CA HIS A 192 -13.18 -23.35 0.76
C HIS A 192 -12.92 -24.79 1.16
N VAL A 193 -13.45 -25.72 0.34
CA VAL A 193 -13.27 -27.15 0.53
C VAL A 193 -11.93 -27.56 -0.08
N THR A 194 -11.08 -28.16 0.72
CA THR A 194 -9.69 -28.52 0.37
C THR A 194 -9.51 -30.01 0.04
N ASP A 195 -10.55 -30.84 0.23
CA ASP A 195 -10.46 -32.30 0.07
C ASP A 195 -10.13 -32.75 -1.36
N GLU A 196 -10.63 -32.02 -2.36
CA GLU A 196 -10.48 -32.39 -3.77
C GLU A 196 -9.78 -31.30 -4.60
N ARG A 197 -9.41 -30.20 -3.96
CA ARG A 197 -8.91 -29.01 -4.64
C ARG A 197 -7.69 -28.42 -3.93
N VAL A 198 -6.86 -27.79 -4.70
CA VAL A 198 -5.76 -26.96 -4.19
C VAL A 198 -6.13 -25.51 -4.37
N TRP A 199 -6.09 -24.76 -3.28
CA TRP A 199 -6.41 -23.36 -3.25
C TRP A 199 -5.16 -22.52 -2.98
N ILE A 200 -4.99 -21.45 -3.74
CA ILE A 200 -4.08 -20.38 -3.39
C ILE A 200 -4.88 -19.24 -2.77
N ILE A 201 -4.41 -18.76 -1.64
CA ILE A 201 -5.09 -17.76 -0.83
C ILE A 201 -4.12 -16.61 -0.56
N GLY A 202 -4.53 -15.41 -0.89
CA GLY A 202 -3.79 -14.18 -0.60
C GLY A 202 -4.66 -13.19 0.14
N VAL A 203 -4.12 -12.63 1.20
CA VAL A 203 -4.73 -11.54 1.96
C VAL A 203 -3.71 -10.43 2.12
N ALA A 204 -4.17 -9.19 2.09
CA ALA A 204 -3.31 -8.05 2.31
C ALA A 204 -4.04 -6.95 3.11
N ARG A 205 -3.31 -6.32 4.03
CA ARG A 205 -3.81 -5.25 4.89
C ARG A 205 -2.92 -4.02 4.78
N PRO A 206 -3.49 -2.82 4.72
CA PRO A 206 -2.68 -1.61 4.83
C PRO A 206 -2.06 -1.52 6.23
N ARG A 207 -0.81 -1.11 6.31
CA ARG A 207 -0.12 -0.89 7.60
C ARG A 207 -0.71 0.29 8.35
N VAL A 208 -1.14 1.31 7.63
CA VAL A 208 -1.91 2.44 8.17
C VAL A 208 -3.35 2.28 7.73
N THR A 209 -4.23 1.93 8.66
CA THR A 209 -5.67 1.91 8.39
C THR A 209 -6.24 3.33 8.53
N PRO A 210 -7.17 3.75 7.66
CA PRO A 210 -7.87 5.01 7.85
C PRO A 210 -8.55 5.06 9.22
N THR A 211 -8.32 6.13 9.97
CA THR A 211 -8.86 6.30 11.35
C THR A 211 -10.38 6.26 11.40
N LEU A 212 -11.01 6.66 10.32
CA LEU A 212 -12.43 6.51 10.05
C LEU A 212 -12.55 5.68 8.77
N SER A 213 -12.86 4.39 8.91
CA SER A 213 -13.27 3.58 7.76
C SER A 213 -14.74 3.89 7.45
N PRO A 214 -15.03 4.88 6.60
CA PRO A 214 -16.41 5.15 6.20
C PRO A 214 -16.94 3.92 5.45
N TYR A 215 -18.23 3.84 5.30
CA TYR A 215 -18.84 2.85 4.42
C TYR A 215 -18.28 3.04 3.01
N MET A 216 -17.61 2.02 2.48
CA MET A 216 -17.11 2.02 1.11
C MET A 216 -18.27 1.77 0.15
N GLU A 217 -18.46 2.62 -0.84
CA GLU A 217 -19.45 2.40 -1.88
C GLU A 217 -19.06 1.23 -2.79
N GLN A 218 -20.06 0.53 -3.32
CA GLN A 218 -19.88 -0.61 -4.21
C GLN A 218 -19.04 -0.28 -5.44
N ASP A 219 -19.25 0.90 -6.01
CA ASP A 219 -18.54 1.36 -7.22
C ASP A 219 -17.05 1.56 -6.98
N VAL A 220 -16.65 1.95 -5.77
CA VAL A 220 -15.23 2.04 -5.39
C VAL A 220 -14.59 0.65 -5.39
N ALA A 221 -15.23 -0.32 -4.74
CA ALA A 221 -14.73 -1.69 -4.70
C ALA A 221 -14.71 -2.34 -6.09
N ARG A 222 -15.77 -2.12 -6.89
CA ARG A 222 -15.83 -2.56 -8.29
C ARG A 222 -14.68 -1.98 -9.10
N GLY A 223 -14.46 -0.66 -8.97
CA GLY A 223 -13.38 0.01 -9.68
C GLY A 223 -12.00 -0.54 -9.32
N ILE A 224 -11.73 -0.86 -8.05
CA ILE A 224 -10.46 -1.48 -7.62
C ILE A 224 -10.26 -2.83 -8.34
N ILE A 225 -11.28 -3.68 -8.37
CA ILE A 225 -11.18 -5.01 -9.00
C ILE A 225 -11.05 -4.91 -10.52
N ASP A 226 -11.85 -4.08 -11.18
CA ASP A 226 -11.85 -3.91 -12.64
C ASP A 226 -10.54 -3.28 -13.14
N GLU A 227 -10.03 -2.28 -12.46
CA GLU A 227 -8.76 -1.64 -12.80
C GLU A 227 -7.57 -2.56 -12.56
N ALA A 228 -7.60 -3.36 -11.47
CA ALA A 228 -6.60 -4.39 -11.25
C ALA A 228 -6.63 -5.42 -12.38
N ALA A 229 -7.79 -5.98 -12.72
CA ALA A 229 -7.94 -6.93 -13.81
C ALA A 229 -7.53 -6.36 -15.18
N THR A 230 -7.67 -5.05 -15.39
CA THR A 230 -7.26 -4.38 -16.61
C THR A 230 -5.74 -4.19 -16.65
N SER A 231 -5.12 -3.78 -15.53
CA SER A 231 -3.68 -3.54 -15.45
C SER A 231 -2.86 -4.82 -15.71
N VAL A 232 -3.29 -5.96 -15.19
CA VAL A 232 -2.58 -7.25 -15.42
C VAL A 232 -2.64 -7.72 -16.86
N ARG A 233 -3.70 -7.37 -17.61
CA ARG A 233 -3.80 -7.68 -19.04
C ARG A 233 -2.78 -6.94 -19.89
N LEU A 234 -2.33 -5.77 -19.44
CA LEU A 234 -1.29 -4.99 -20.12
C LEU A 234 0.10 -5.59 -19.86
N VAL A 235 0.32 -6.23 -18.71
CA VAL A 235 1.61 -6.83 -18.34
C VAL A 235 1.78 -8.22 -18.93
N ALA A 236 0.69 -9.00 -19.06
CA ALA A 236 0.73 -10.37 -19.58
C ALA A 236 -0.47 -10.66 -20.50
N PRO A 237 -0.51 -10.10 -21.70
CA PRO A 237 -1.68 -10.19 -22.60
C PRO A 237 -2.00 -11.62 -23.05
N GLU A 238 -1.02 -12.50 -23.16
CA GLU A 238 -1.21 -13.88 -23.57
C GLU A 238 -1.85 -14.78 -22.48
N ALA A 239 -1.82 -14.35 -21.24
CA ALA A 239 -2.26 -15.10 -20.08
C ALA A 239 -3.70 -14.81 -19.60
N ILE A 240 -4.52 -14.13 -20.40
CA ILE A 240 -5.89 -13.69 -20.03
C ILE A 240 -6.71 -14.81 -19.38
N HIS A 241 -6.52 -16.07 -19.79
CA HIS A 241 -7.21 -17.22 -19.27
C HIS A 241 -6.56 -17.87 -18.04
N GLY A 242 -5.46 -17.32 -17.54
CA GLY A 242 -4.74 -17.80 -16.36
C GLY A 242 -4.99 -16.96 -15.09
N HIS A 243 -5.26 -15.69 -15.26
CA HIS A 243 -5.43 -14.72 -14.17
C HIS A 243 -6.71 -14.95 -13.36
N PRO A 244 -6.64 -15.09 -12.02
CA PRO A 244 -7.79 -15.23 -11.14
C PRO A 244 -8.86 -14.15 -11.32
N LEU A 245 -8.48 -12.90 -11.49
CA LEU A 245 -9.41 -11.78 -11.64
C LEU A 245 -10.27 -11.86 -12.92
N ALA A 246 -9.86 -12.66 -13.92
CA ALA A 246 -10.68 -12.92 -15.09
C ALA A 246 -11.90 -13.85 -14.77
N PHE A 247 -11.91 -14.50 -13.63
CA PHE A 247 -12.94 -15.48 -13.21
C PHE A 247 -13.84 -15.00 -12.09
N VAL A 248 -13.70 -13.76 -11.62
CA VAL A 248 -14.62 -13.14 -10.67
C VAL A 248 -15.70 -12.33 -11.40
N GLN A 249 -16.88 -12.23 -10.78
CA GLN A 249 -17.94 -11.34 -11.28
C GLN A 249 -17.55 -9.88 -11.08
N ASN A 250 -17.81 -9.07 -12.07
CA ASN A 250 -17.51 -7.63 -11.98
C ASN A 250 -18.64 -6.83 -11.25
N PHE A 251 -19.46 -7.51 -10.49
CA PHE A 251 -20.50 -6.90 -9.67
C PHE A 251 -20.41 -7.39 -8.22
N PRO A 252 -19.60 -6.73 -7.40
CA PRO A 252 -19.39 -7.14 -6.01
C PRO A 252 -20.68 -7.13 -5.20
N ARG A 253 -20.84 -8.11 -4.31
CA ARG A 253 -21.97 -8.23 -3.40
C ARG A 253 -21.58 -7.79 -1.98
N PRO A 254 -22.54 -7.29 -1.18
CA PRO A 254 -22.23 -6.89 0.19
C PRO A 254 -21.87 -8.10 1.06
N GLY A 255 -20.84 -7.95 1.86
CA GLY A 255 -20.43 -8.82 2.94
C GLY A 255 -20.28 -8.04 4.24
N LEU A 256 -19.84 -8.68 5.32
CA LEU A 256 -19.59 -8.00 6.59
C LEU A 256 -18.40 -7.04 6.43
N ARG A 257 -18.68 -5.75 6.38
CA ARG A 257 -17.71 -4.65 6.20
C ARG A 257 -16.77 -4.83 5.01
N ARG A 258 -17.27 -5.42 3.91
CA ARG A 258 -16.54 -5.66 2.67
C ARG A 258 -17.47 -5.83 1.49
N TRP A 259 -16.90 -5.74 0.31
CA TRP A 259 -17.51 -6.13 -0.95
C TRP A 259 -16.84 -7.41 -1.46
N VAL A 260 -17.63 -8.34 -1.96
CA VAL A 260 -17.16 -9.66 -2.42
C VAL A 260 -17.60 -9.88 -3.86
N SER A 261 -16.65 -10.15 -4.73
CA SER A 261 -16.86 -10.60 -6.10
C SER A 261 -16.75 -12.13 -6.14
N PRO A 262 -17.89 -12.85 -6.30
CA PRO A 262 -17.90 -14.30 -6.41
C PRO A 262 -17.44 -14.75 -7.81
N PRO A 263 -17.22 -16.07 -8.01
CA PRO A 263 -16.85 -16.62 -9.31
C PRO A 263 -17.89 -16.30 -10.39
N THR A 264 -17.44 -16.16 -11.64
CA THR A 264 -18.32 -15.99 -12.81
C THR A 264 -19.18 -17.22 -13.06
N GLY A 265 -18.67 -18.42 -12.80
CA GLY A 265 -19.41 -19.68 -12.84
C GLY A 265 -20.06 -20.00 -11.49
N THR A 266 -21.38 -20.09 -11.43
CA THR A 266 -22.14 -20.40 -10.20
C THR A 266 -22.66 -21.81 -10.12
N SER A 267 -22.67 -22.56 -11.23
CA SER A 267 -23.08 -23.98 -11.27
C SER A 267 -21.86 -24.90 -11.26
N ASP A 268 -22.01 -26.12 -10.72
CA ASP A 268 -20.91 -27.10 -10.71
C ASP A 268 -20.38 -27.42 -12.12
N SER A 269 -21.24 -27.28 -13.14
CA SER A 269 -20.85 -27.45 -14.54
C SER A 269 -19.96 -26.36 -15.09
N THR A 270 -19.91 -25.16 -14.45
CA THR A 270 -19.16 -23.99 -14.90
C THR A 270 -18.03 -23.58 -13.94
N ARG A 271 -17.94 -24.22 -12.76
CA ARG A 271 -16.90 -23.93 -11.74
C ARG A 271 -15.54 -24.56 -12.05
N TRP A 272 -15.09 -24.48 -13.26
CA TRP A 272 -13.80 -25.06 -13.65
C TRP A 272 -12.61 -24.16 -13.32
N LYS A 273 -12.84 -22.86 -13.15
CA LYS A 273 -11.85 -21.89 -12.67
C LYS A 273 -12.55 -20.99 -11.65
N GLU A 274 -12.40 -21.33 -10.40
CA GLU A 274 -13.08 -20.63 -9.31
C GLU A 274 -12.12 -19.64 -8.67
N ALA A 275 -12.52 -18.37 -8.63
CA ALA A 275 -11.80 -17.31 -7.93
C ALA A 275 -12.77 -16.39 -7.19
N TRP A 276 -12.34 -15.87 -6.05
CA TRP A 276 -13.07 -14.95 -5.20
C TRP A 276 -12.18 -13.75 -4.89
N ALA A 277 -12.69 -12.53 -5.08
CA ALA A 277 -12.01 -11.31 -4.70
C ALA A 277 -12.84 -10.53 -3.67
N SER A 278 -12.18 -9.92 -2.69
CA SER A 278 -12.86 -9.05 -1.74
C SER A 278 -12.07 -7.76 -1.51
N VAL A 279 -12.81 -6.67 -1.30
CA VAL A 279 -12.27 -5.37 -0.88
C VAL A 279 -12.98 -4.97 0.41
N HIS A 280 -12.22 -4.80 1.49
CA HIS A 280 -12.73 -4.43 2.80
C HIS A 280 -12.77 -2.90 2.96
N PHE A 281 -13.62 -2.41 3.86
CA PHE A 281 -13.80 -0.98 4.10
C PHE A 281 -12.56 -0.30 4.70
N ASP A 282 -11.67 -1.06 5.33
CA ASP A 282 -10.39 -0.60 5.86
C ASP A 282 -9.26 -0.60 4.81
N GLY A 283 -9.58 -0.91 3.57
CA GLY A 283 -8.61 -1.00 2.47
C GLY A 283 -7.93 -2.36 2.33
N SER A 284 -8.21 -3.32 3.21
CA SER A 284 -7.69 -4.69 3.07
C SER A 284 -8.29 -5.36 1.84
N VAL A 285 -7.52 -6.22 1.20
CA VAL A 285 -7.97 -7.00 0.03
C VAL A 285 -7.70 -8.48 0.23
N SER A 286 -8.52 -9.32 -0.37
CA SER A 286 -8.27 -10.75 -0.43
C SER A 286 -8.60 -11.31 -1.80
N LEU A 287 -7.78 -12.26 -2.23
CA LEU A 287 -7.96 -13.03 -3.47
C LEU A 287 -7.79 -14.51 -3.13
N VAL A 288 -8.67 -15.33 -3.67
CA VAL A 288 -8.63 -16.79 -3.48
C VAL A 288 -8.90 -17.43 -4.83
N SER A 289 -8.13 -18.43 -5.20
CA SER A 289 -8.29 -19.12 -6.49
C SER A 289 -7.96 -20.60 -6.39
N VAL A 290 -8.69 -21.42 -7.15
CA VAL A 290 -8.35 -22.83 -7.39
C VAL A 290 -7.17 -22.90 -8.35
N ILE A 291 -6.14 -23.66 -7.96
CA ILE A 291 -4.94 -23.88 -8.78
C ILE A 291 -4.67 -25.36 -9.08
N GLY A 292 -5.34 -26.29 -8.40
CA GLY A 292 -5.30 -27.73 -8.66
C GLY A 292 -6.63 -28.39 -8.36
N GLY A 293 -6.92 -29.56 -8.92
CA GLY A 293 -8.22 -30.24 -8.78
C GLY A 293 -9.38 -29.55 -9.50
N MET A 294 -9.09 -28.55 -10.33
CA MET A 294 -10.11 -27.81 -11.06
C MET A 294 -10.70 -28.66 -12.18
N ARG A 295 -11.95 -28.39 -12.52
CA ARG A 295 -12.59 -29.03 -13.67
C ARG A 295 -11.91 -28.60 -14.97
N ILE A 296 -11.63 -29.58 -15.83
CA ILE A 296 -11.12 -29.40 -17.20
C ILE A 296 -12.13 -30.02 -18.18
N ARG A 297 -11.90 -29.86 -19.49
CA ARG A 297 -12.83 -30.31 -20.53
C ARG A 297 -13.21 -31.78 -20.38
N ASP A 298 -12.27 -32.66 -20.08
CA ASP A 298 -12.43 -34.10 -20.04
C ASP A 298 -12.31 -34.68 -18.61
N GLY A 299 -12.70 -33.92 -17.58
CA GLY A 299 -12.64 -34.36 -16.20
C GLY A 299 -12.18 -33.30 -15.22
N HIS A 300 -11.26 -33.66 -14.32
CA HIS A 300 -10.64 -32.75 -13.37
C HIS A 300 -9.11 -32.83 -13.50
N ALA A 301 -8.44 -31.67 -13.39
CA ALA A 301 -6.99 -31.66 -13.23
C ALA A 301 -6.62 -32.38 -11.94
N PRO A 302 -5.49 -33.10 -11.88
CA PRO A 302 -5.08 -33.76 -10.65
C PRO A 302 -4.99 -32.76 -9.49
N PRO A 303 -5.54 -33.08 -8.31
CA PRO A 303 -5.44 -32.19 -7.16
C PRO A 303 -4.03 -32.18 -6.54
N THR A 304 -3.11 -33.01 -7.06
CA THR A 304 -1.73 -33.13 -6.59
C THR A 304 -0.73 -32.42 -7.50
N THR A 305 -1.19 -31.78 -8.58
CA THR A 305 -0.31 -31.10 -9.54
C THR A 305 -0.76 -29.67 -9.78
N ILE A 306 0.18 -28.74 -9.70
CA ILE A 306 -0.01 -27.30 -9.88
C ILE A 306 0.91 -26.81 -11.01
N ASP A 307 0.40 -25.94 -11.87
CA ASP A 307 1.23 -25.19 -12.83
C ASP A 307 1.80 -23.94 -12.13
N SER A 308 3.14 -23.76 -12.14
CA SER A 308 3.84 -22.64 -11.49
C SER A 308 3.31 -21.28 -11.95
N ARG A 309 2.94 -21.15 -13.21
CA ARG A 309 2.38 -19.92 -13.79
C ARG A 309 1.11 -19.44 -13.08
N ARG A 310 0.34 -20.36 -12.49
CA ARG A 310 -0.87 -20.00 -11.72
C ARG A 310 -0.53 -19.26 -10.43
N ILE A 311 0.61 -19.59 -9.82
CA ILE A 311 1.12 -18.90 -8.64
C ILE A 311 1.58 -17.49 -9.05
N GLU A 312 2.28 -17.38 -10.18
CA GLU A 312 2.75 -16.12 -10.74
C GLU A 312 1.60 -15.18 -11.09
N TRP A 313 0.60 -15.67 -11.82
CA TRP A 313 -0.61 -14.89 -12.16
C TRP A 313 -1.39 -14.46 -10.91
N PHE A 314 -1.47 -15.34 -9.92
CA PHE A 314 -2.12 -15.00 -8.66
C PHE A 314 -1.40 -13.88 -7.91
N ALA A 315 -0.08 -13.96 -7.79
CA ALA A 315 0.71 -12.91 -7.17
C ALA A 315 0.54 -11.57 -7.91
N THR A 316 0.57 -11.60 -9.25
CA THR A 316 0.33 -10.42 -10.09
C THR A 316 -1.04 -9.80 -9.82
N ASP A 317 -2.09 -10.60 -9.80
CA ASP A 317 -3.47 -10.15 -9.57
C ASP A 317 -3.67 -9.58 -8.15
N LEU A 318 -3.14 -10.25 -7.13
CA LEU A 318 -3.23 -9.78 -5.75
C LEU A 318 -2.51 -8.44 -5.57
N LEU A 319 -1.28 -8.31 -6.11
CA LEU A 319 -0.54 -7.06 -6.00
C LEU A 319 -1.17 -5.95 -6.87
N ALA A 320 -1.77 -6.27 -8.01
CA ALA A 320 -2.55 -5.30 -8.77
C ALA A 320 -3.76 -4.79 -7.96
N MET A 321 -4.48 -5.66 -7.24
CA MET A 321 -5.55 -5.23 -6.33
C MET A 321 -5.02 -4.34 -5.20
N ILE A 322 -3.87 -4.67 -4.61
CA ILE A 322 -3.22 -3.86 -3.57
C ILE A 322 -2.90 -2.46 -4.14
N LYS A 323 -2.28 -2.38 -5.32
CA LYS A 323 -1.91 -1.10 -5.95
C LYS A 323 -3.15 -0.23 -6.20
N LYS A 324 -4.22 -0.81 -6.77
CA LYS A 324 -5.45 -0.06 -7.06
C LYS A 324 -6.22 0.32 -5.80
N ALA A 325 -6.22 -0.50 -4.77
CA ALA A 325 -6.78 -0.13 -3.46
C ALA A 325 -5.98 1.02 -2.83
N ALA A 326 -4.65 0.94 -2.87
CA ALA A 326 -3.77 1.97 -2.36
C ALA A 326 -3.97 3.32 -3.06
N GLU A 327 -4.02 3.33 -4.39
CA GLU A 327 -4.25 4.54 -5.20
C GLU A 327 -5.60 5.19 -4.87
N ARG A 328 -6.68 4.40 -4.78
CA ARG A 328 -8.03 4.92 -4.52
C ARG A 328 -8.26 5.39 -3.09
N LEU A 329 -7.56 4.78 -2.12
CA LEU A 329 -7.74 5.03 -0.69
C LEU A 329 -6.61 5.88 -0.09
N ASN A 330 -5.64 6.31 -0.92
CA ASN A 330 -4.44 7.06 -0.52
C ASN A 330 -3.63 6.34 0.57
N LEU A 331 -3.33 5.07 0.31
CA LEU A 331 -2.53 4.20 1.16
C LEU A 331 -1.20 3.91 0.46
N SER A 332 -0.13 3.60 1.21
CA SER A 332 1.21 3.45 0.63
C SER A 332 1.85 2.10 0.86
N GLU A 333 1.51 1.41 1.94
CA GLU A 333 2.23 0.21 2.36
C GLU A 333 1.25 -0.86 2.86
N TYR A 334 1.48 -2.10 2.43
CA TYR A 334 0.65 -3.25 2.79
C TYR A 334 1.50 -4.39 3.31
N GLU A 335 1.00 -5.08 4.34
CA GLU A 335 1.44 -6.41 4.72
C GLU A 335 0.55 -7.42 4.01
N LEU A 336 1.16 -8.44 3.41
CA LEU A 336 0.44 -9.50 2.72
C LEU A 336 0.86 -10.88 3.21
N LYS A 337 -0.04 -11.85 3.02
CA LYS A 337 0.20 -13.26 3.27
C LYS A 337 -0.39 -14.08 2.14
N ILE A 338 0.44 -14.93 1.53
CA ILE A 338 0.04 -15.87 0.47
C ILE A 338 0.37 -17.28 0.90
N GLY A 339 -0.57 -18.19 0.78
CA GLY A 339 -0.36 -19.61 1.05
C GLY A 339 -1.14 -20.51 0.09
N ILE A 340 -0.70 -21.76 0.01
CA ILE A 340 -1.36 -22.82 -0.78
C ILE A 340 -1.91 -23.86 0.20
N GLU A 341 -3.21 -24.13 0.09
CA GLU A 341 -3.95 -24.98 1.00
C GLU A 341 -4.52 -26.21 0.27
N HIS A 342 -4.32 -27.39 0.85
CA HIS A 342 -4.87 -28.66 0.38
C HIS A 342 -4.89 -29.68 1.52
N ASP A 343 -5.79 -30.66 1.43
CA ASP A 343 -5.88 -31.79 2.38
C ASP A 343 -5.44 -33.11 1.74
N ASN A 344 -4.69 -33.05 0.63
CA ASN A 344 -4.20 -34.24 -0.05
C ASN A 344 -3.18 -35.01 0.83
N VAL A 345 -3.30 -36.33 0.88
CA VAL A 345 -2.33 -37.21 1.54
C VAL A 345 -0.99 -37.22 0.78
N ALA A 346 -1.06 -37.16 -0.55
CA ALA A 346 0.12 -37.10 -1.40
C ALA A 346 0.67 -35.65 -1.44
N PRO A 347 1.99 -35.48 -1.50
CA PRO A 347 2.59 -34.15 -1.68
C PRO A 347 2.19 -33.55 -3.03
N LEU A 348 2.18 -32.22 -3.09
CA LEU A 348 1.97 -31.47 -4.33
C LEU A 348 3.23 -31.48 -5.19
N THR A 349 3.05 -31.64 -6.49
CA THR A 349 4.09 -31.40 -7.50
C THR A 349 3.77 -30.08 -8.21
N VAL A 350 4.74 -29.19 -8.28
CA VAL A 350 4.61 -27.94 -9.05
C VAL A 350 5.31 -28.15 -10.38
N ASN A 351 4.54 -28.21 -11.46
CA ASN A 351 5.11 -28.29 -12.80
C ASN A 351 5.51 -26.89 -13.27
N THR A 352 6.68 -26.77 -13.87
CA THR A 352 7.14 -25.55 -14.53
C THR A 352 7.61 -25.87 -15.94
N VAL A 353 7.74 -24.85 -16.76
CA VAL A 353 8.23 -24.99 -18.14
C VAL A 353 9.45 -24.10 -18.33
N ASP A 354 10.30 -24.45 -19.25
CA ASP A 354 11.40 -23.60 -19.70
C ASP A 354 10.89 -22.47 -20.62
N HIS A 355 11.77 -21.56 -21.02
CA HIS A 355 11.44 -20.48 -21.94
C HIS A 355 10.99 -20.95 -23.34
N ALA A 356 11.22 -22.21 -23.69
CA ALA A 356 10.74 -22.83 -24.94
C ALA A 356 9.40 -23.54 -24.75
N GLY A 357 8.85 -23.59 -23.52
CA GLY A 357 7.57 -24.21 -23.18
C GLY A 357 7.63 -25.71 -22.90
N PHE A 358 8.84 -26.30 -22.74
CA PHE A 358 8.99 -27.69 -22.35
C PHE A 358 8.92 -27.85 -20.82
N GLU A 359 8.22 -28.88 -20.36
CA GLU A 359 8.16 -29.19 -18.92
C GLU A 359 9.56 -29.49 -18.38
N ILE A 360 9.88 -28.89 -17.24
CA ILE A 360 11.12 -29.13 -16.50
C ILE A 360 10.84 -30.21 -15.46
N ASP A 361 11.58 -31.32 -15.55
CA ASP A 361 11.56 -32.37 -14.56
C ASP A 361 12.44 -32.01 -13.34
N GLY A 362 12.04 -32.52 -12.14
CA GLY A 362 12.90 -32.47 -10.96
C GLY A 362 12.51 -31.41 -9.92
N THR A 363 11.29 -30.89 -9.99
CA THR A 363 10.74 -30.04 -8.91
C THR A 363 10.60 -30.85 -7.61
N LEU A 364 10.75 -30.17 -6.47
CA LEU A 364 10.63 -30.80 -5.16
C LEU A 364 9.16 -31.01 -4.83
N PRO A 365 8.74 -32.24 -4.45
CA PRO A 365 7.38 -32.46 -3.99
C PRO A 365 7.15 -31.77 -2.63
N VAL A 366 6.12 -30.95 -2.55
CA VAL A 366 5.81 -30.13 -1.36
C VAL A 366 4.60 -30.74 -0.64
N ARG A 367 4.79 -31.16 0.60
CA ARG A 367 3.70 -31.68 1.44
C ARG A 367 2.90 -30.58 2.11
N TYR A 368 3.58 -29.52 2.54
CA TYR A 368 2.97 -28.35 3.18
C TYR A 368 3.66 -27.10 2.66
N PHE A 369 2.89 -26.19 2.13
CA PHE A 369 3.37 -24.86 1.80
C PHE A 369 3.35 -23.99 3.05
N ILE A 370 4.48 -23.37 3.35
CA ILE A 370 4.58 -22.35 4.40
C ILE A 370 4.05 -21.03 3.80
N PRO A 371 3.01 -20.42 4.38
CA PRO A 371 2.54 -19.15 3.87
C PRO A 371 3.64 -18.09 3.87
N VAL A 372 3.80 -17.42 2.73
CA VAL A 372 4.78 -16.34 2.55
C VAL A 372 4.18 -15.05 3.08
N GLU A 373 4.93 -14.34 3.92
CA GLU A 373 4.58 -13.00 4.40
C GLU A 373 5.55 -11.98 3.81
N ALA A 374 5.01 -10.87 3.31
CA ALA A 374 5.82 -9.80 2.74
C ALA A 374 5.19 -8.43 3.02
N THR A 375 6.02 -7.41 2.96
CA THR A 375 5.58 -6.01 2.96
C THR A 375 5.81 -5.43 1.58
N VAL A 376 4.79 -4.82 0.99
CA VAL A 376 4.86 -4.20 -0.33
C VAL A 376 4.49 -2.73 -0.27
N ARG A 377 5.14 -1.93 -1.10
CA ARG A 377 4.89 -0.49 -1.21
C ARG A 377 4.26 -0.18 -2.56
N SER A 378 3.16 0.56 -2.53
CA SER A 378 2.41 0.97 -3.72
C SER A 378 2.85 2.33 -4.28
N ASP A 379 3.54 3.16 -3.47
CA ASP A 379 4.00 4.51 -3.81
C ASP A 379 5.39 4.54 -4.48
N VAL A 380 5.76 3.45 -5.14
CA VAL A 380 7.01 3.28 -5.87
C VAL A 380 6.76 3.28 -7.39
N SER A 381 7.84 3.39 -8.19
CA SER A 381 7.74 3.28 -9.65
C SER A 381 7.18 1.93 -10.10
N ASP A 382 6.64 1.86 -11.30
CA ASP A 382 6.07 0.62 -11.85
C ASP A 382 7.11 -0.50 -11.94
N ASP A 383 8.35 -0.19 -12.30
CA ASP A 383 9.45 -1.16 -12.34
C ASP A 383 9.76 -1.74 -10.96
N THR A 384 9.89 -0.86 -9.95
CA THR A 384 10.10 -1.30 -8.56
C THR A 384 8.90 -2.13 -8.05
N TYR A 385 7.68 -1.78 -8.47
CA TYR A 385 6.49 -2.54 -8.11
C TYR A 385 6.49 -3.92 -8.76
N LEU A 386 6.90 -4.02 -10.02
CA LEU A 386 7.06 -5.28 -10.73
C LEU A 386 8.11 -6.19 -10.07
N ASP A 387 9.22 -5.62 -9.58
CA ASP A 387 10.22 -6.37 -8.82
C ASP A 387 9.66 -6.94 -7.51
N GLN A 388 8.77 -6.20 -6.82
CA GLN A 388 8.07 -6.72 -5.64
C GLN A 388 7.14 -7.89 -6.02
N ILE A 389 6.43 -7.81 -7.15
CA ILE A 389 5.58 -8.92 -7.64
C ILE A 389 6.43 -10.17 -7.88
N ARG A 390 7.56 -10.02 -8.58
CA ARG A 390 8.50 -11.11 -8.87
C ARG A 390 9.01 -11.75 -7.58
N GLN A 391 9.48 -10.93 -6.64
CA GLN A 391 10.00 -11.44 -5.38
C GLN A 391 8.97 -12.25 -4.61
N VAL A 392 7.73 -11.74 -4.50
CA VAL A 392 6.63 -12.44 -3.82
C VAL A 392 6.30 -13.76 -4.54
N ALA A 393 6.25 -13.77 -5.86
CA ALA A 393 5.99 -14.99 -6.64
C ALA A 393 7.10 -16.03 -6.45
N LEU A 394 8.37 -15.60 -6.51
CA LEU A 394 9.54 -16.46 -6.29
C LEU A 394 9.52 -17.07 -4.89
N ASP A 395 9.23 -16.29 -3.84
CA ASP A 395 9.20 -16.79 -2.46
C ASP A 395 8.16 -17.92 -2.27
N VAL A 396 7.05 -17.87 -3.01
CA VAL A 396 6.05 -18.94 -3.01
C VAL A 396 6.54 -20.15 -3.79
N ILE A 397 7.11 -19.96 -4.99
CA ILE A 397 7.49 -21.05 -5.92
C ILE A 397 8.76 -21.76 -5.45
N ASN A 398 9.70 -21.06 -4.82
CA ASN A 398 10.96 -21.60 -4.34
C ASN A 398 10.81 -22.82 -3.41
N GLN A 399 9.66 -22.93 -2.72
CA GLN A 399 9.36 -24.07 -1.86
C GLN A 399 9.26 -25.39 -2.67
N ALA A 400 9.00 -25.30 -3.97
CA ALA A 400 9.00 -26.44 -4.89
C ALA A 400 10.36 -26.64 -5.60
N GLY A 401 11.42 -25.91 -5.18
CA GLY A 401 12.75 -26.00 -5.79
C GLY A 401 12.85 -25.33 -7.16
N ILE A 402 11.97 -24.37 -7.46
CA ILE A 402 11.96 -23.59 -8.69
C ILE A 402 12.52 -22.20 -8.37
N ASP A 403 13.50 -21.74 -9.10
CA ASP A 403 14.24 -20.49 -8.89
C ASP A 403 14.03 -19.44 -9.98
N ASP A 404 13.19 -19.73 -10.97
CA ASP A 404 12.90 -18.81 -12.08
C ASP A 404 11.39 -18.65 -12.32
N LEU A 405 11.00 -17.50 -12.88
CA LEU A 405 9.62 -17.16 -13.24
C LEU A 405 9.45 -17.32 -14.74
N VAL A 406 8.29 -17.84 -15.13
CA VAL A 406 7.95 -18.12 -16.54
C VAL A 406 6.93 -17.11 -17.08
N ALA A 407 5.96 -16.72 -16.26
CA ALA A 407 4.86 -15.88 -16.70
C ALA A 407 5.10 -14.38 -16.43
N ILE A 408 5.95 -14.03 -15.45
CA ILE A 408 6.32 -12.65 -15.12
C ILE A 408 7.72 -12.39 -15.67
N VAL A 409 7.85 -12.25 -16.98
CA VAL A 409 9.14 -12.01 -17.66
C VAL A 409 9.59 -10.56 -17.44
N PRO A 410 10.90 -10.27 -17.31
CA PRO A 410 11.43 -8.91 -17.39
C PRO A 410 11.01 -8.26 -18.71
N GLY A 411 10.54 -7.01 -18.66
CA GLY A 411 10.27 -6.26 -19.88
C GLY A 411 11.49 -6.35 -20.79
N LEU A 412 11.26 -6.75 -22.04
CA LEU A 412 12.29 -6.62 -23.07
C LEU A 412 12.47 -5.11 -23.27
N ASP A 413 13.62 -4.58 -22.81
CA ASP A 413 14.08 -3.22 -23.13
C ASP A 413 14.21 -3.01 -24.65
#